data_d840b1f0785dd8513661e16deea7d884
#
_entry.id   d840b1f0785dd8513661e16deea7d884
#
_cell.length_a   1.000
_cell.length_b   1.000
_cell.length_c   1.000
_cell.angle_alpha   90.00
_cell.angle_beta   90.00
_cell.angle_gamma   90.00
#
_symmetry.space_group_name_H-M   'P 1'
#
loop_
_entity.id
_entity.type
_entity.pdbx_description
1 polymer ?
#
loop_
_entity_poly.entity_id
_entity_poly.type
_entity_poly.pdbx_seq_one_letter_code
_entity_poly.pdbx_strand_id
1 'polypeptide(L)'
;LVGSEMCIRDRFLNAEPSSRKTVLHIPAGRIPCGESELELPELFVGNTERIGIVGPNGVGKTTLLDHLRALLHLQAEHRDTHALTILDIPQEPSREQRSRILEEVRSLSPTDRGHVFSCVAQLNSEPNRIMEGAATSPGELRKLMIALGLLDAPALIIMDEPTNHLDLHSVEALERALAQFGGALLLVSHDHAFLRACTSITWKIEAGALTVTQH
;
A
#
# COMPACT_ATOMS: atom_id res chain seq x y z
N LEU A 1 -3.66 -10.33 -34.38
CA LEU A 1 -2.57 -10.10 -33.43
C LEU A 1 -3.19 -9.75 -32.08
N VAL A 2 -3.57 -10.77 -31.31
CA VAL A 2 -4.05 -10.64 -29.95
C VAL A 2 -2.82 -10.72 -29.07
N GLY A 3 -2.20 -9.58 -28.79
CA GLY A 3 -1.23 -9.44 -27.72
C GLY A 3 -2.00 -9.50 -26.41
N SER A 4 -1.65 -10.44 -25.55
CA SER A 4 -2.25 -10.60 -24.24
C SER A 4 -2.13 -9.28 -23.47
N GLU A 5 -3.22 -8.53 -23.38
CA GLU A 5 -3.38 -7.46 -22.41
C GLU A 5 -3.35 -8.10 -21.02
N MET A 6 -2.16 -8.20 -20.45
CA MET A 6 -2.04 -8.55 -19.05
C MET A 6 -2.48 -7.32 -18.26
N CYS A 7 -3.75 -7.32 -17.91
CA CYS A 7 -4.45 -6.25 -17.23
C CYS A 7 -3.96 -6.14 -15.76
N ILE A 8 -4.10 -5.00 -15.09
CA ILE A 8 -4.03 -4.90 -13.61
C ILE A 8 -4.79 -6.04 -12.98
N ARG A 9 -5.98 -6.33 -13.52
CA ARG A 9 -6.84 -7.42 -13.07
C ARG A 9 -6.08 -8.74 -13.00
N ASP A 10 -5.27 -9.06 -14.00
CA ASP A 10 -4.52 -10.32 -14.03
C ASP A 10 -3.37 -10.32 -13.01
N ARG A 11 -2.74 -9.17 -12.72
CA ARG A 11 -1.67 -9.08 -11.72
C ARG A 11 -2.21 -9.03 -10.29
N PHE A 12 -3.29 -8.30 -10.03
CA PHE A 12 -3.95 -8.34 -8.72
C PHE A 12 -4.56 -9.72 -8.43
N LEU A 13 -5.13 -10.39 -9.45
CA LEU A 13 -5.69 -11.74 -9.32
C LEU A 13 -4.62 -12.82 -9.20
N ASN A 14 -3.44 -12.62 -9.80
CA ASN A 14 -2.33 -13.55 -9.76
C ASN A 14 -1.35 -13.30 -8.59
N ALA A 15 -1.58 -12.28 -7.76
CA ALA A 15 -0.87 -12.12 -6.50
C ALA A 15 -1.34 -13.22 -5.54
N GLU A 16 -0.66 -14.36 -5.58
CA GLU A 16 -0.92 -15.44 -4.62
C GLU A 16 -0.56 -14.95 -3.20
N PRO A 17 -1.35 -15.31 -2.19
CA PRO A 17 -1.00 -15.03 -0.81
C PRO A 17 0.39 -15.60 -0.51
N SER A 18 1.18 -14.90 0.28
CA SER A 18 2.44 -15.43 0.78
C SER A 18 2.22 -16.84 1.37
N SER A 19 3.13 -17.76 1.11
CA SER A 19 3.13 -19.09 1.75
C SER A 19 3.25 -19.01 3.28
N ARG A 20 3.69 -17.86 3.81
CA ARG A 20 3.74 -17.59 5.26
C ARG A 20 2.34 -17.21 5.74
N LYS A 21 1.82 -17.92 6.72
CA LYS A 21 0.53 -17.61 7.34
C LYS A 21 0.51 -16.24 8.03
N THR A 22 1.65 -15.81 8.60
CA THR A 22 1.82 -14.50 9.25
C THR A 22 2.88 -13.71 8.52
N VAL A 23 2.52 -12.53 8.01
CA VAL A 23 3.43 -11.61 7.31
C VAL A 23 4.09 -10.61 8.25
N LEU A 24 3.42 -10.26 9.37
CA LEU A 24 3.94 -9.34 10.38
C LEU A 24 3.49 -9.78 11.77
N HIS A 25 4.40 -9.77 12.73
CA HIS A 25 4.13 -9.92 14.16
C HIS A 25 4.48 -8.62 14.88
N ILE A 26 3.56 -8.11 15.66
CA ILE A 26 3.68 -6.89 16.44
C ILE A 26 3.57 -7.29 17.92
N PRO A 27 4.67 -7.24 18.68
CA PRO A 27 4.63 -7.57 20.10
C PRO A 27 3.80 -6.53 20.89
N ALA A 28 3.13 -6.98 21.93
CA ALA A 28 2.47 -6.06 22.86
C ALA A 28 3.49 -5.09 23.47
N GLY A 29 3.10 -3.82 23.59
CA GLY A 29 4.01 -2.81 24.12
C GLY A 29 3.46 -1.40 24.02
N ARG A 30 4.33 -0.42 24.23
CA ARG A 30 4.02 1.00 24.07
C ARG A 30 4.98 1.64 23.11
N ILE A 31 4.47 2.45 22.21
CA ILE A 31 5.29 3.24 21.28
C ILE A 31 5.11 4.74 21.56
N PRO A 32 6.18 5.53 21.48
CA PRO A 32 6.10 6.96 21.71
C PRO A 32 5.34 7.63 20.56
N CYS A 33 4.40 8.52 20.90
CA CYS A 33 3.53 9.21 19.97
C CYS A 33 3.50 10.71 20.34
N GLY A 34 4.52 11.47 19.96
CA GLY A 34 4.70 12.86 20.38
C GLY A 34 4.94 12.93 21.91
N GLU A 35 4.06 13.66 22.61
CA GLU A 35 4.12 13.77 24.09
C GLU A 35 3.36 12.65 24.82
N SER A 36 2.70 11.74 24.08
CA SER A 36 1.92 10.62 24.62
C SER A 36 2.51 9.28 24.18
N GLU A 37 1.93 8.19 24.70
CA GLU A 37 2.26 6.83 24.30
C GLU A 37 1.03 6.17 23.68
N LEU A 38 1.26 5.30 22.70
CA LEU A 38 0.24 4.43 22.12
C LEU A 38 0.47 3.01 22.64
N GLU A 39 -0.50 2.47 23.36
CA GLU A 39 -0.50 1.09 23.82
C GLU A 39 -0.98 0.15 22.72
N LEU A 40 -0.14 -0.85 22.43
CA LEU A 40 -0.40 -1.86 21.41
C LEU A 40 -0.63 -3.22 22.09
N PRO A 41 -1.72 -3.91 21.76
CA PRO A 41 -1.84 -5.33 22.09
C PRO A 41 -0.89 -6.16 21.22
N GLU A 42 -0.68 -7.43 21.56
CA GLU A 42 -0.01 -8.35 20.66
C GLU A 42 -0.87 -8.60 19.42
N LEU A 43 -0.30 -8.39 18.23
CA LEU A 43 -1.01 -8.48 16.96
C LEU A 43 -0.23 -9.32 15.95
N PHE A 44 -0.97 -10.02 15.13
CA PHE A 44 -0.44 -10.77 13.98
C PHE A 44 -1.19 -10.31 12.75
N VAL A 45 -0.46 -10.07 11.65
CA VAL A 45 -1.05 -9.80 10.34
C VAL A 45 -0.93 -11.08 9.50
N GLY A 46 -2.06 -11.67 9.19
CA GLY A 46 -2.14 -12.83 8.30
C GLY A 46 -1.88 -12.44 6.85
N ASN A 47 -1.51 -13.41 6.03
CA ASN A 47 -1.14 -13.21 4.63
C ASN A 47 -2.29 -12.78 3.69
N THR A 48 -3.52 -12.81 4.15
CA THR A 48 -4.72 -12.36 3.41
C THR A 48 -5.54 -11.35 4.20
N GLU A 49 -5.05 -10.90 5.36
CA GLU A 49 -5.80 -9.96 6.19
C GLU A 49 -5.84 -8.57 5.58
N ARG A 50 -6.98 -7.93 5.73
CA ARG A 50 -7.33 -6.65 5.12
C ARG A 50 -7.69 -5.68 6.24
N ILE A 51 -6.72 -4.86 6.64
CA ILE A 51 -6.78 -4.06 7.85
C ILE A 51 -6.89 -2.58 7.51
N GLY A 52 -7.93 -1.93 8.03
CA GLY A 52 -8.11 -0.48 8.00
C GLY A 52 -7.71 0.13 9.35
N ILE A 53 -6.83 1.12 9.34
CA ILE A 53 -6.40 1.85 10.54
C ILE A 53 -7.15 3.17 10.59
N VAL A 54 -7.90 3.37 11.67
CA VAL A 54 -8.73 4.56 11.87
C VAL A 54 -8.45 5.24 13.20
N GLY A 55 -8.73 6.53 13.26
CA GLY A 55 -8.59 7.34 14.48
C GLY A 55 -8.51 8.83 14.15
N PRO A 56 -8.68 9.73 15.12
CA PRO A 56 -8.58 11.17 14.94
C PRO A 56 -7.24 11.61 14.35
N ASN A 57 -7.17 12.85 13.85
CA ASN A 57 -5.90 13.42 13.42
C ASN A 57 -4.96 13.60 14.62
N GLY A 58 -3.66 13.31 14.39
CA GLY A 58 -2.64 13.43 15.43
C GLY A 58 -2.63 12.30 16.48
N VAL A 59 -3.52 11.30 16.37
CA VAL A 59 -3.61 10.20 17.36
C VAL A 59 -2.47 9.17 17.25
N GLY A 60 -1.61 9.28 16.24
CA GLY A 60 -0.46 8.38 16.06
C GLY A 60 -0.59 7.35 14.95
N LYS A 61 -1.51 7.51 13.98
CA LYS A 61 -1.64 6.58 12.85
C LYS A 61 -0.34 6.44 12.06
N THR A 62 0.27 7.57 11.67
CA THR A 62 1.55 7.58 10.94
C THR A 62 2.68 7.02 11.80
N THR A 63 2.72 7.34 13.09
CA THR A 63 3.70 6.77 14.04
C THR A 63 3.57 5.25 14.14
N LEU A 64 2.32 4.73 14.17
CA LEU A 64 2.08 3.29 14.10
C LEU A 64 2.63 2.71 12.79
N LEU A 65 2.33 3.31 11.63
CA LEU A 65 2.87 2.83 10.36
C LEU A 65 4.40 2.81 10.33
N ASP A 66 5.05 3.86 10.85
CA ASP A 66 6.51 3.93 10.91
C ASP A 66 7.09 2.84 11.83
N HIS A 67 6.41 2.55 12.94
CA HIS A 67 6.78 1.42 13.80
C HIS A 67 6.62 0.07 13.08
N LEU A 68 5.53 -0.13 12.33
CA LEU A 68 5.31 -1.35 11.55
C LEU A 68 6.36 -1.50 10.45
N ARG A 69 6.73 -0.42 9.76
CA ARG A 69 7.83 -0.40 8.78
C ARG A 69 9.15 -0.85 9.40
N ALA A 70 9.49 -0.30 10.57
CA ALA A 70 10.71 -0.69 11.30
C ALA A 70 10.70 -2.18 11.70
N LEU A 71 9.57 -2.70 12.19
CA LEU A 71 9.42 -4.11 12.51
C LEU A 71 9.57 -5.02 11.28
N LEU A 72 9.01 -4.62 10.13
CA LEU A 72 9.15 -5.36 8.87
C LEU A 72 10.60 -5.45 8.42
N HIS A 73 11.36 -4.35 8.50
CA HIS A 73 12.80 -4.35 8.20
C HIS A 73 13.57 -5.27 9.14
N LEU A 74 13.36 -5.17 10.45
CA LEU A 74 14.02 -6.02 11.45
C LEU A 74 13.69 -7.51 11.25
N GLN A 75 12.43 -7.83 10.94
CA GLN A 75 12.02 -9.22 10.70
C GLN A 75 12.56 -9.77 9.39
N ALA A 76 12.80 -8.92 8.38
CA ALA A 76 13.44 -9.32 7.13
C ALA A 76 14.93 -9.65 7.32
N GLU A 77 15.65 -8.87 8.13
CA GLU A 77 17.08 -9.09 8.42
C GLU A 77 17.34 -10.38 9.22
N HIS A 78 16.41 -10.80 10.07
CA HIS A 78 16.56 -11.97 10.94
C HIS A 78 16.06 -13.29 10.33
N ARG A 79 15.53 -13.29 9.13
CA ARG A 79 14.95 -14.46 8.48
C ARG A 79 15.71 -14.83 7.21
N ASP A 80 16.49 -15.89 7.29
CA ASP A 80 17.40 -16.41 6.25
C ASP A 80 16.75 -16.88 4.93
N THR A 81 15.44 -16.73 4.70
CA THR A 81 14.80 -17.23 3.48
C THR A 81 13.63 -16.37 3.03
N HIS A 82 13.71 -15.88 1.79
CA HIS A 82 12.69 -15.17 1.03
C HIS A 82 12.11 -13.92 1.76
N ALA A 83 12.78 -12.79 1.58
CA ALA A 83 12.26 -11.51 2.00
C ALA A 83 10.83 -11.33 1.45
N LEU A 84 9.89 -10.93 2.32
CA LEU A 84 8.54 -10.55 1.88
C LEU A 84 8.65 -9.31 1.00
N THR A 85 8.10 -9.38 -0.20
CA THR A 85 7.96 -8.19 -1.05
C THR A 85 6.83 -7.33 -0.49
N ILE A 86 7.14 -6.08 -0.18
CA ILE A 86 6.21 -5.14 0.42
C ILE A 86 6.09 -3.93 -0.49
N LEU A 87 4.86 -3.58 -0.83
CA LEU A 87 4.56 -2.31 -1.50
C LEU A 87 4.13 -1.29 -0.44
N ASP A 88 4.98 -0.30 -0.21
CA ASP A 88 4.73 0.78 0.74
C ASP A 88 4.50 2.10 -0.01
N ILE A 89 3.28 2.64 0.12
CA ILE A 89 2.86 3.91 -0.50
C ILE A 89 2.67 4.95 0.60
N PRO A 90 3.61 5.89 0.78
CA PRO A 90 3.50 6.94 1.76
C PRO A 90 2.45 7.99 1.38
N GLN A 91 2.01 8.77 2.34
CA GLN A 91 1.05 9.87 2.12
C GLN A 91 1.58 10.87 1.09
N GLU A 92 2.83 11.29 1.22
CA GLU A 92 3.51 12.17 0.26
C GLU A 92 4.91 11.64 -0.07
N PRO A 93 5.17 11.28 -1.32
CA PRO A 93 6.52 10.89 -1.73
C PRO A 93 7.45 12.10 -1.79
N SER A 94 8.67 11.94 -1.29
CA SER A 94 9.70 12.98 -1.33
C SER A 94 10.10 13.33 -2.78
N ARG A 95 10.78 14.46 -2.96
CA ARG A 95 11.33 14.85 -4.28
C ARG A 95 12.32 13.82 -4.83
N GLU A 96 13.11 13.22 -3.96
CA GLU A 96 14.08 12.19 -4.32
C GLU A 96 13.37 10.89 -4.75
N GLN A 97 12.34 10.49 -4.02
CA GLN A 97 11.50 9.34 -4.40
C GLN A 97 10.83 9.57 -5.76
N ARG A 98 10.30 10.77 -6.03
CA ARG A 98 9.73 11.12 -7.33
C ARG A 98 10.73 10.93 -8.47
N SER A 99 11.95 11.46 -8.32
CA SER A 99 12.98 11.35 -9.36
C SER A 99 13.37 9.89 -9.60
N ARG A 100 13.55 9.11 -8.54
CA ARG A 100 13.87 7.67 -8.61
C ARG A 100 12.79 6.88 -9.34
N ILE A 101 11.51 7.11 -9.00
CA ILE A 101 10.38 6.41 -9.62
C ILE A 101 10.33 6.66 -11.13
N LEU A 102 10.48 7.92 -11.57
CA LEU A 102 10.48 8.26 -12.99
C LEU A 102 11.68 7.65 -13.73
N GLU A 103 12.84 7.62 -13.10
CA GLU A 103 14.06 7.00 -13.65
C GLU A 103 13.91 5.49 -13.74
N GLU A 104 13.36 4.85 -12.71
CA GLU A 104 13.07 3.42 -12.66
C GLU A 104 12.14 3.00 -13.79
N VAL A 105 11.02 3.72 -14.00
CA VAL A 105 10.10 3.44 -15.13
C VAL A 105 10.81 3.58 -16.48
N ARG A 106 11.72 4.55 -16.63
CA ARG A 106 12.50 4.72 -17.90
C ARG A 106 13.46 3.56 -18.13
N SER A 107 14.00 2.97 -17.06
CA SER A 107 14.96 1.87 -17.13
C SER A 107 14.32 0.49 -17.33
N LEU A 108 13.00 0.37 -17.17
CA LEU A 108 12.28 -0.89 -17.33
C LEU A 108 12.40 -1.45 -18.76
N SER A 109 12.31 -2.77 -18.86
CA SER A 109 12.12 -3.44 -20.15
C SER A 109 10.87 -2.91 -20.87
N PRO A 110 10.80 -2.97 -22.22
CA PRO A 110 9.60 -2.56 -22.96
C PRO A 110 8.33 -3.29 -22.48
N THR A 111 8.44 -4.54 -22.07
CA THR A 111 7.34 -5.37 -21.57
C THR A 111 6.86 -4.88 -20.21
N ASP A 112 7.77 -4.70 -19.23
CA ASP A 112 7.41 -4.24 -17.89
C ASP A 112 6.87 -2.82 -17.90
N ARG A 113 7.47 -1.94 -18.71
CA ARG A 113 6.96 -0.59 -18.92
C ARG A 113 5.56 -0.60 -19.52
N GLY A 114 5.27 -1.50 -20.45
CA GLY A 114 3.93 -1.72 -21.00
C GLY A 114 2.93 -2.13 -19.91
N HIS A 115 3.34 -3.01 -18.99
CA HIS A 115 2.53 -3.40 -17.84
C HIS A 115 2.25 -2.23 -16.90
N VAL A 116 3.28 -1.45 -16.54
CA VAL A 116 3.13 -0.24 -15.70
C VAL A 116 2.18 0.75 -16.35
N PHE A 117 2.33 1.01 -17.66
CA PHE A 117 1.48 1.95 -18.38
C PHE A 117 0.02 1.48 -18.47
N SER A 118 -0.20 0.18 -18.69
CA SER A 118 -1.54 -0.41 -18.64
C SER A 118 -2.17 -0.25 -17.25
N CYS A 119 -1.38 -0.48 -16.21
CA CYS A 119 -1.80 -0.29 -14.83
C CYS A 119 -2.21 1.17 -14.54
N VAL A 120 -1.38 2.12 -14.91
CA VAL A 120 -1.66 3.55 -14.73
C VAL A 120 -2.90 3.99 -15.50
N ALA A 121 -3.09 3.50 -16.73
CA ALA A 121 -4.28 3.78 -17.53
C ALA A 121 -5.56 3.26 -16.87
N GLN A 122 -5.53 2.07 -16.27
CA GLN A 122 -6.67 1.51 -15.54
C GLN A 122 -6.97 2.26 -14.23
N LEU A 123 -5.96 2.90 -13.64
CA LEU A 123 -6.13 3.83 -12.52
C LEU A 123 -6.55 5.25 -12.99
N ASN A 124 -7.12 5.36 -14.19
CA ASN A 124 -7.62 6.61 -14.77
C ASN A 124 -6.55 7.71 -14.90
N SER A 125 -5.40 7.36 -15.49
CA SER A 125 -4.35 8.33 -15.83
C SER A 125 -3.68 8.02 -17.16
N GLU A 126 -3.14 9.06 -17.80
CA GLU A 126 -2.49 8.98 -19.09
C GLU A 126 -0.96 8.79 -18.90
N PRO A 127 -0.42 7.57 -19.15
CA PRO A 127 0.96 7.24 -18.80
C PRO A 127 1.99 8.12 -19.50
N ASN A 128 1.78 8.43 -20.80
CA ASN A 128 2.72 9.25 -21.58
C ASN A 128 2.86 10.64 -20.98
N ARG A 129 1.75 11.27 -20.57
CA ARG A 129 1.74 12.58 -19.94
C ARG A 129 2.55 12.60 -18.62
N ILE A 130 2.46 11.53 -17.84
CA ILE A 130 3.24 11.39 -16.61
C ILE A 130 4.75 11.36 -16.93
N MET A 131 5.13 10.68 -18.01
CA MET A 131 6.55 10.49 -18.39
C MET A 131 7.16 11.73 -19.08
N GLU A 132 6.35 12.59 -19.68
CA GLU A 132 6.81 13.88 -20.26
C GLU A 132 7.26 14.90 -19.20
N GLY A 133 6.96 14.65 -17.94
CA GLY A 133 7.76 15.11 -16.80
C GLY A 133 7.55 16.56 -16.33
N ALA A 134 6.78 17.40 -17.01
CA ALA A 134 6.73 18.82 -16.65
C ALA A 134 5.89 19.12 -15.38
N ALA A 135 4.93 18.29 -15.03
CA ALA A 135 4.08 18.48 -13.86
C ALA A 135 3.31 17.22 -13.44
N THR A 136 4.04 16.14 -13.09
CA THR A 136 3.39 14.95 -12.50
C THR A 136 2.72 15.35 -11.18
N SER A 137 1.39 15.24 -11.12
CA SER A 137 0.64 15.51 -9.90
C SER A 137 0.95 14.48 -8.81
N PRO A 138 0.73 14.79 -7.53
CA PRO A 138 0.90 13.80 -6.45
C PRO A 138 0.07 12.54 -6.67
N GLY A 139 -1.15 12.67 -7.19
CA GLY A 139 -2.02 11.54 -7.50
C GLY A 139 -1.49 10.67 -8.66
N GLU A 140 -0.97 11.28 -9.73
CA GLU A 140 -0.34 10.55 -10.85
C GLU A 140 0.91 9.81 -10.39
N LEU A 141 1.74 10.44 -9.56
CA LEU A 141 2.93 9.79 -9.00
C LEU A 141 2.56 8.58 -8.15
N ARG A 142 1.52 8.70 -7.32
CA ARG A 142 1.01 7.59 -6.51
C ARG A 142 0.57 6.41 -7.37
N LYS A 143 -0.18 6.67 -8.45
CA LYS A 143 -0.59 5.63 -9.40
C LYS A 143 0.60 4.93 -10.04
N LEU A 144 1.64 5.70 -10.36
CA LEU A 144 2.88 5.16 -10.91
C LEU A 144 3.62 4.28 -9.88
N MET A 145 3.67 4.69 -8.60
CA MET A 145 4.23 3.90 -7.50
C MET A 145 3.49 2.57 -7.32
N ILE A 146 2.16 2.61 -7.34
CA ILE A 146 1.33 1.40 -7.25
C ILE A 146 1.64 0.47 -8.42
N ALA A 147 1.66 1.01 -9.65
CA ALA A 147 1.91 0.24 -10.85
C ALA A 147 3.30 -0.42 -10.87
N LEU A 148 4.34 0.29 -10.42
CA LEU A 148 5.69 -0.24 -10.28
C LEU A 148 5.77 -1.35 -9.22
N GLY A 149 5.27 -1.07 -8.02
CA GLY A 149 5.37 -2.03 -6.93
C GLY A 149 4.59 -3.33 -7.17
N LEU A 150 3.58 -3.30 -8.04
CA LEU A 150 2.86 -4.51 -8.45
C LEU A 150 3.67 -5.42 -9.38
N LEU A 151 4.73 -4.92 -10.03
CA LEU A 151 5.63 -5.76 -10.81
C LEU A 151 6.30 -6.85 -9.96
N ASP A 152 6.57 -6.54 -8.70
CA ASP A 152 7.27 -7.42 -7.76
C ASP A 152 6.34 -8.39 -7.02
N ALA A 153 5.06 -8.45 -7.38
CA ALA A 153 4.04 -9.31 -6.76
C ALA A 153 4.07 -9.23 -5.22
N PRO A 154 3.75 -8.07 -4.61
CA PRO A 154 3.90 -7.87 -3.18
C PRO A 154 3.00 -8.82 -2.37
N ALA A 155 3.51 -9.30 -1.24
CA ALA A 155 2.74 -10.08 -0.28
C ALA A 155 1.94 -9.20 0.70
N LEU A 156 2.39 -7.96 0.89
CA LEU A 156 1.77 -6.96 1.76
C LEU A 156 1.78 -5.60 1.05
N ILE A 157 0.64 -4.93 1.06
CA ILE A 157 0.51 -3.54 0.63
C ILE A 157 0.21 -2.67 1.85
N ILE A 158 0.99 -1.61 2.03
CA ILE A 158 0.80 -0.58 3.05
C ILE A 158 0.51 0.73 2.33
N MET A 159 -0.60 1.40 2.67
CA MET A 159 -0.94 2.70 2.09
C MET A 159 -1.37 3.68 3.18
N ASP A 160 -0.78 4.87 3.15
CA ASP A 160 -1.15 5.98 4.02
C ASP A 160 -1.93 7.02 3.21
N GLU A 161 -3.21 7.22 3.55
CA GLU A 161 -4.17 8.11 2.91
C GLU A 161 -4.20 7.96 1.37
N PRO A 162 -4.47 6.75 0.83
CA PRO A 162 -4.35 6.50 -0.60
C PRO A 162 -5.33 7.26 -1.48
N THR A 163 -6.44 7.73 -0.92
CA THR A 163 -7.48 8.50 -1.64
C THR A 163 -7.15 9.98 -1.81
N ASN A 164 -6.19 10.51 -1.04
CA ASN A 164 -5.79 11.90 -1.13
C ASN A 164 -5.23 12.23 -2.53
N HIS A 165 -5.67 13.37 -3.10
CA HIS A 165 -5.28 13.85 -4.42
C HIS A 165 -5.71 12.95 -5.59
N LEU A 166 -6.60 11.98 -5.38
CA LEU A 166 -7.24 11.20 -6.43
C LEU A 166 -8.64 11.77 -6.73
N ASP A 167 -9.01 11.77 -8.00
CA ASP A 167 -10.40 12.00 -8.41
C ASP A 167 -11.25 10.75 -8.11
N LEU A 168 -12.58 10.94 -8.11
CA LEU A 168 -13.53 9.88 -7.77
C LEU A 168 -13.34 8.61 -8.60
N HIS A 169 -13.14 8.74 -9.91
CA HIS A 169 -12.97 7.59 -10.79
C HIS A 169 -11.68 6.82 -10.49
N SER A 170 -10.62 7.54 -10.08
CA SER A 170 -9.37 6.93 -9.64
C SER A 170 -9.51 6.22 -8.31
N VAL A 171 -10.29 6.75 -7.37
CA VAL A 171 -10.62 6.08 -6.10
C VAL A 171 -11.38 4.78 -6.38
N GLU A 172 -12.44 4.83 -7.19
CA GLU A 172 -13.21 3.63 -7.57
C GLU A 172 -12.35 2.57 -8.30
N ALA A 173 -11.41 3.02 -9.14
CA ALA A 173 -10.47 2.12 -9.81
C ALA A 173 -9.52 1.45 -8.81
N LEU A 174 -9.01 2.21 -7.83
CA LEU A 174 -8.16 1.70 -6.77
C LEU A 174 -8.91 0.72 -5.86
N GLU A 175 -10.14 1.03 -5.46
CA GLU A 175 -11.01 0.11 -4.70
C GLU A 175 -11.16 -1.24 -5.41
N ARG A 176 -11.52 -1.21 -6.70
CA ARG A 176 -11.67 -2.42 -7.50
C ARG A 176 -10.37 -3.22 -7.59
N ALA A 177 -9.25 -2.54 -7.74
CA ALA A 177 -7.94 -3.16 -7.80
C ALA A 177 -7.57 -3.82 -6.46
N LEU A 178 -7.71 -3.08 -5.36
CA LEU A 178 -7.43 -3.61 -4.01
C LEU A 178 -8.39 -4.74 -3.62
N ALA A 179 -9.67 -4.67 -4.02
CA ALA A 179 -10.64 -5.74 -3.75
C ALA A 179 -10.21 -7.10 -4.36
N GLN A 180 -9.46 -7.06 -5.45
CA GLN A 180 -8.98 -8.26 -6.15
C GLN A 180 -7.58 -8.71 -5.70
N PHE A 181 -6.89 -7.91 -4.88
CA PHE A 181 -5.57 -8.26 -4.39
C PHE A 181 -5.64 -9.42 -3.40
N GLY A 182 -4.86 -10.47 -3.65
CA GLY A 182 -4.87 -11.72 -2.86
C GLY A 182 -3.99 -11.68 -1.60
N GLY A 183 -3.11 -10.69 -1.45
CA GLY A 183 -2.21 -10.54 -0.31
C GLY A 183 -2.82 -9.74 0.85
N ALA A 184 -1.99 -9.43 1.84
CA ALA A 184 -2.37 -8.63 3.00
C ALA A 184 -2.42 -7.13 2.70
N LEU A 185 -3.36 -6.40 3.33
CA LEU A 185 -3.51 -4.95 3.21
C LEU A 185 -3.45 -4.28 4.59
N LEU A 186 -2.70 -3.18 4.67
CA LEU A 186 -2.72 -2.22 5.77
C LEU A 186 -3.03 -0.84 5.20
N LEU A 187 -4.22 -0.32 5.45
CA LEU A 187 -4.70 0.95 4.89
C LEU A 187 -5.00 1.95 6.01
N VAL A 188 -4.38 3.12 5.96
CA VAL A 188 -4.79 4.27 6.76
C VAL A 188 -5.61 5.18 5.86
N SER A 189 -6.83 5.50 6.25
CA SER A 189 -7.64 6.48 5.54
C SER A 189 -8.70 7.12 6.43
N HIS A 190 -9.08 8.35 6.10
CA HIS A 190 -10.25 9.04 6.63
C HIS A 190 -11.51 8.74 5.82
N ASP A 191 -11.38 8.14 4.66
CA ASP A 191 -12.50 7.72 3.83
C ASP A 191 -13.06 6.38 4.32
N HIS A 192 -14.13 6.47 5.12
CA HIS A 192 -14.79 5.29 5.64
C HIS A 192 -15.48 4.43 4.58
N ALA A 193 -15.87 5.01 3.44
CA ALA A 193 -16.46 4.24 2.35
C ALA A 193 -15.39 3.39 1.68
N PHE A 194 -14.24 3.98 1.37
CA PHE A 194 -13.07 3.30 0.85
C PHE A 194 -12.60 2.16 1.76
N LEU A 195 -12.46 2.42 3.08
CA LEU A 195 -12.05 1.38 4.03
C LEU A 195 -13.05 0.23 4.07
N ARG A 196 -14.37 0.50 4.12
CA ARG A 196 -15.39 -0.58 4.10
C ARG A 196 -15.36 -1.41 2.84
N ALA A 197 -15.01 -0.82 1.70
CA ALA A 197 -14.88 -1.54 0.44
C ALA A 197 -13.62 -2.43 0.38
N CYS A 198 -12.54 -2.02 1.05
CA CYS A 198 -11.23 -2.64 0.92
C CYS A 198 -10.81 -3.52 2.10
N THR A 199 -11.41 -3.37 3.29
CA THR A 199 -10.95 -4.01 4.53
C THR A 199 -12.05 -4.79 5.24
N SER A 200 -11.66 -5.78 6.05
CA SER A 200 -12.54 -6.59 6.89
C SER A 200 -12.19 -6.52 8.38
N ILE A 201 -11.06 -5.91 8.71
CA ILE A 201 -10.58 -5.72 10.06
C ILE A 201 -10.32 -4.23 10.27
N THR A 202 -10.74 -3.70 11.39
CA THR A 202 -10.46 -2.30 11.78
C THR A 202 -9.56 -2.26 13.01
N TRP A 203 -8.44 -1.59 12.89
CA TRP A 203 -7.59 -1.15 14.00
C TRP A 203 -7.94 0.29 14.35
N LYS A 204 -8.63 0.48 15.46
CA LYS A 204 -9.02 1.80 15.94
C LYS A 204 -8.05 2.29 17.00
N ILE A 205 -7.47 3.49 16.76
CA ILE A 205 -6.65 4.19 17.74
C ILE A 205 -7.52 5.25 18.41
N GLU A 206 -7.72 5.11 19.72
CA GLU A 206 -8.51 6.02 20.52
C GLU A 206 -7.99 6.04 21.97
N ALA A 207 -7.93 7.23 22.59
CA ALA A 207 -7.49 7.41 23.96
C ALA A 207 -6.13 6.75 24.31
N GLY A 208 -5.17 6.75 23.37
CA GLY A 208 -3.83 6.20 23.58
C GLY A 208 -3.74 4.67 23.51
N ALA A 209 -4.78 3.99 23.05
CA ALA A 209 -4.79 2.54 22.88
C ALA A 209 -5.27 2.12 21.49
N LEU A 210 -4.77 0.98 21.01
CA LEU A 210 -5.22 0.34 19.79
C LEU A 210 -6.18 -0.80 20.11
N THR A 211 -7.36 -0.79 19.49
CA THR A 211 -8.37 -1.84 19.58
C THR A 211 -8.64 -2.45 18.22
N VAL A 212 -8.97 -3.73 18.16
CA VAL A 212 -9.23 -4.50 16.95
C VAL A 212 -10.69 -4.92 16.89
N THR A 213 -11.34 -4.69 15.74
CA THR A 213 -12.69 -5.16 15.45
C THR A 213 -12.74 -5.81 14.07
N GLN A 214 -13.49 -6.90 13.92
CA GLN A 214 -13.79 -7.54 12.63
C GLN A 214 -15.24 -7.22 12.22
N HIS A 215 -15.49 -7.05 10.93
CA HIS A 215 -16.81 -6.74 10.36
C HIS A 215 -17.05 -7.47 9.03
#